data_99e6d3cc0c444963da185560ff709054
#
_entry.id   99e6d3cc0c444963da185560ff709054
#
_cell.length_a   1.000
_cell.length_b   1.000
_cell.length_c   1.000
_cell.angle_alpha   90.00
_cell.angle_beta   90.00
_cell.angle_gamma   90.00
#
_symmetry.space_group_name_H-M   'P 1'
#
loop_
_entity.id
_entity.type
_entity.pdbx_description
1 polymer ?
#
loop_
_entity_poly.entity_id
_entity_poly.type
_entity_poly.pdbx_seq_one_letter_code
_entity_poly.pdbx_strand_id
1 'polypeptide(L)'
;MTKRRLAESLEMVLVVEPNLDIVTDNMVSAWGGVPYPQLSVLLVHLKFLYSVHQTHHWITKGDPFYGDHLLFQRIYGVTAEDIDALAEKAIGLGSTANVDLMLQTSQVLKLVQGYGMTSTVPQPTELAKRSYLAEMNFLKVAAHLAEHLKECGTMTRGLDNMLQGIEDRHEGNVYLLKQRVLPQ
;
A
#
# COMPACT_ATOMS: atom_id res chain seq x y z
N MET A 1 -24.21 -1.25 -18.27
CA MET A 1 -23.64 -0.17 -17.39
C MET A 1 -22.52 0.51 -18.15
N THR A 2 -22.53 1.84 -18.31
CA THR A 2 -21.49 2.56 -19.05
C THR A 2 -20.22 2.68 -18.19
N LYS A 3 -19.01 2.71 -18.85
CA LYS A 3 -17.70 2.91 -18.20
C LYS A 3 -17.69 4.11 -17.23
N ARG A 4 -18.51 5.12 -17.53
CA ARG A 4 -18.69 6.32 -16.69
C ARG A 4 -19.36 6.02 -15.34
N ARG A 5 -20.38 5.15 -15.28
CA ARG A 5 -21.02 4.71 -14.02
C ARG A 5 -20.10 3.85 -13.16
N LEU A 6 -19.15 3.13 -13.77
CA LEU A 6 -18.16 2.33 -13.02
C LEU A 6 -17.12 3.25 -12.35
N ALA A 7 -16.63 4.26 -13.08
CA ALA A 7 -15.74 5.28 -12.53
C ALA A 7 -16.43 6.03 -11.37
N GLU A 8 -17.66 6.49 -11.57
CA GLU A 8 -18.47 7.14 -10.54
C GLU A 8 -18.74 6.23 -9.32
N SER A 9 -18.92 4.92 -9.52
CA SER A 9 -19.10 3.94 -8.44
C SER A 9 -17.80 3.62 -7.69
N LEU A 10 -16.64 3.72 -8.32
CA LEU A 10 -15.33 3.59 -7.68
C LEU A 10 -14.95 4.90 -6.96
N GLU A 11 -15.31 6.05 -7.52
CA GLU A 11 -15.10 7.36 -6.89
C GLU A 11 -15.95 7.58 -5.64
N MET A 12 -17.16 6.99 -5.55
CA MET A 12 -18.05 7.16 -4.37
C MET A 12 -17.58 6.42 -3.10
N VAL A 13 -16.53 5.60 -3.16
CA VAL A 13 -15.96 4.92 -1.98
C VAL A 13 -14.85 5.72 -1.32
N LEU A 14 -14.33 6.73 -1.98
CA LEU A 14 -13.33 7.64 -1.44
C LEU A 14 -14.01 8.78 -0.69
N VAL A 15 -14.19 8.63 0.60
CA VAL A 15 -14.35 9.75 1.53
C VAL A 15 -13.10 10.63 1.39
N VAL A 16 -13.24 11.75 0.65
CA VAL A 16 -12.19 12.78 0.46
C VAL A 16 -10.79 12.15 0.28
N GLU A 17 -10.35 12.03 -0.97
CA GLU A 17 -8.94 11.66 -1.22
C GLU A 17 -8.07 12.72 -0.50
N PRO A 18 -7.38 12.37 0.58
CA PRO A 18 -6.35 13.27 1.09
C PRO A 18 -5.37 13.46 -0.07
N ASN A 19 -4.86 14.67 -0.26
CA ASN A 19 -3.77 14.87 -1.21
C ASN A 19 -2.62 13.95 -0.75
N LEU A 20 -2.45 12.83 -1.44
CA LEU A 20 -1.51 11.76 -1.06
C LEU A 20 -0.08 12.29 -0.96
N ASP A 21 0.29 13.27 -1.79
CA ASP A 21 1.62 13.84 -1.77
C ASP A 21 1.85 14.59 -0.47
N ILE A 22 0.91 15.44 -0.04
CA ILE A 22 0.99 16.17 1.24
C ILE A 22 1.02 15.20 2.43
N VAL A 23 0.20 14.15 2.41
CA VAL A 23 0.21 13.14 3.49
C VAL A 23 1.55 12.43 3.53
N THR A 24 2.08 12.06 2.38
CA THR A 24 3.36 11.35 2.24
C THR A 24 4.52 12.23 2.72
N ASP A 25 4.57 13.51 2.32
CA ASP A 25 5.60 14.46 2.74
C ASP A 25 5.56 14.73 4.25
N ASN A 26 4.36 14.82 4.84
CA ASN A 26 4.21 14.91 6.30
C ASN A 26 4.70 13.65 7.01
N MET A 27 4.48 12.46 6.42
CA MET A 27 5.01 11.22 6.95
C MET A 27 6.54 11.19 6.88
N VAL A 28 7.13 11.60 5.75
CA VAL A 28 8.60 11.72 5.59
C VAL A 28 9.17 12.69 6.64
N SER A 29 8.54 13.84 6.84
CA SER A 29 8.97 14.84 7.82
C SER A 29 8.97 14.31 9.26
N ALA A 30 8.09 13.38 9.60
CA ALA A 30 8.06 12.74 10.92
C ALA A 30 9.29 11.84 11.21
N TRP A 31 10.05 11.45 10.17
CA TRP A 31 11.30 10.71 10.27
C TRP A 31 12.53 11.65 10.28
N GLY A 32 12.34 12.91 10.68
CA GLY A 32 13.39 13.93 10.66
C GLY A 32 14.71 13.47 11.28
N GLY A 33 15.82 13.67 10.55
CA GLY A 33 17.16 13.26 10.97
C GLY A 33 17.51 11.77 10.70
N VAL A 34 16.56 10.94 10.27
CA VAL A 34 16.82 9.57 9.84
C VAL A 34 17.28 9.58 8.38
N PRO A 35 18.39 8.92 8.02
CA PRO A 35 18.78 8.78 6.63
C PRO A 35 17.74 8.00 5.82
N TYR A 36 17.51 8.37 4.57
CA TYR A 36 16.52 7.72 3.68
C TYR A 36 15.10 7.60 4.29
N PRO A 37 14.52 8.69 4.82
CA PRO A 37 13.20 8.64 5.48
C PRO A 37 12.10 8.15 4.51
N GLN A 38 12.29 8.31 3.20
CA GLN A 38 11.39 7.81 2.15
C GLN A 38 11.21 6.29 2.22
N LEU A 39 12.29 5.53 2.50
CA LEU A 39 12.23 4.08 2.63
C LEU A 39 11.44 3.67 3.88
N SER A 40 11.56 4.43 4.97
CA SER A 40 10.76 4.21 6.18
C SER A 40 9.27 4.42 5.92
N VAL A 41 8.90 5.46 5.16
CA VAL A 41 7.50 5.74 4.78
C VAL A 41 6.98 4.66 3.83
N LEU A 42 7.76 4.24 2.84
CA LEU A 42 7.36 3.15 1.94
C LEU A 42 7.13 1.84 2.71
N LEU A 43 8.00 1.54 3.69
CA LEU A 43 7.84 0.39 4.58
C LEU A 43 6.55 0.46 5.41
N VAL A 44 6.17 1.65 5.88
CA VAL A 44 4.88 1.87 6.57
C VAL A 44 3.71 1.56 5.65
N HIS A 45 3.74 2.00 4.39
CA HIS A 45 2.68 1.70 3.42
C HIS A 45 2.59 0.21 3.09
N LEU A 46 3.72 -0.49 2.92
CA LEU A 46 3.71 -1.95 2.75
C LEU A 46 3.12 -2.67 3.95
N LYS A 47 3.47 -2.27 5.18
CA LYS A 47 2.88 -2.84 6.41
C LYS A 47 1.37 -2.56 6.51
N PHE A 48 0.92 -1.40 6.07
CA PHE A 48 -0.49 -1.08 5.96
C PHE A 48 -1.18 -2.03 4.97
N LEU A 49 -0.66 -2.18 3.74
CA LEU A 49 -1.20 -3.10 2.72
C LEU A 49 -1.25 -4.54 3.22
N TYR A 50 -0.17 -5.03 3.82
CA TYR A 50 -0.12 -6.35 4.42
C TYR A 50 -1.27 -6.56 5.41
N SER A 51 -1.45 -5.62 6.33
CA SER A 51 -2.51 -5.69 7.35
C SER A 51 -3.91 -5.67 6.74
N VAL A 52 -4.13 -4.85 5.70
CA VAL A 52 -5.40 -4.77 4.97
C VAL A 52 -5.71 -6.10 4.30
N HIS A 53 -4.78 -6.62 3.49
CA HIS A 53 -5.01 -7.84 2.72
C HIS A 53 -5.13 -9.08 3.62
N GLN A 54 -4.33 -9.17 4.69
CA GLN A 54 -4.43 -10.25 5.66
C GLN A 54 -5.78 -10.19 6.40
N THR A 55 -6.25 -9.01 6.78
CA THR A 55 -7.58 -8.86 7.39
C THR A 55 -8.68 -9.25 6.41
N HIS A 56 -8.61 -8.82 5.15
CA HIS A 56 -9.59 -9.19 4.12
C HIS A 56 -9.58 -10.69 3.85
N HIS A 57 -8.41 -11.35 3.87
CA HIS A 57 -8.29 -12.80 3.79
C HIS A 57 -9.08 -13.52 4.89
N TRP A 58 -9.04 -13.03 6.12
CA TRP A 58 -9.72 -13.64 7.24
C TRP A 58 -11.23 -13.42 7.25
N ILE A 59 -11.69 -12.24 6.82
CA ILE A 59 -13.10 -11.83 6.93
C ILE A 59 -13.92 -12.07 5.67
N THR A 60 -13.31 -12.47 4.56
CA THR A 60 -14.04 -12.81 3.33
C THR A 60 -14.97 -14.01 3.56
N LYS A 61 -16.13 -14.03 2.89
CA LYS A 61 -17.18 -15.03 3.06
C LYS A 61 -18.14 -15.07 1.86
N GLY A 62 -19.04 -16.04 1.85
CA GLY A 62 -20.08 -16.19 0.83
C GLY A 62 -19.58 -16.83 -0.46
N ASP A 63 -20.30 -16.65 -1.55
CA ASP A 63 -20.02 -17.32 -2.85
C ASP A 63 -18.57 -17.12 -3.35
N PRO A 64 -17.96 -15.93 -3.28
CA PRO A 64 -16.59 -15.73 -3.74
C PRO A 64 -15.52 -16.17 -2.72
N PHE A 65 -15.90 -16.76 -1.56
CA PHE A 65 -15.00 -17.02 -0.45
C PHE A 65 -13.68 -17.66 -0.88
N TYR A 66 -13.73 -18.77 -1.61
CA TYR A 66 -12.53 -19.53 -1.93
C TYR A 66 -11.57 -18.73 -2.83
N GLY A 67 -12.11 -18.07 -3.86
CA GLY A 67 -11.33 -17.25 -4.78
C GLY A 67 -10.75 -16.01 -4.10
N ASP A 68 -11.55 -15.30 -3.33
CA ASP A 68 -11.12 -14.09 -2.61
C ASP A 68 -10.13 -14.43 -1.50
N HIS A 69 -10.34 -15.54 -0.78
CA HIS A 69 -9.44 -16.03 0.26
C HIS A 69 -8.03 -16.31 -0.29
N LEU A 70 -7.94 -17.05 -1.41
CA LEU A 70 -6.66 -17.33 -2.06
C LEU A 70 -6.05 -16.08 -2.71
N LEU A 71 -6.86 -15.19 -3.28
CA LEU A 71 -6.39 -13.92 -3.85
C LEU A 71 -5.70 -13.06 -2.78
N PHE A 72 -6.38 -12.81 -1.67
CA PHE A 72 -5.80 -12.01 -0.58
C PHE A 72 -4.59 -12.68 0.06
N GLN A 73 -4.59 -14.03 0.20
CA GLN A 73 -3.44 -14.79 0.68
C GLN A 73 -2.21 -14.58 -0.20
N ARG A 74 -2.37 -14.68 -1.52
CA ARG A 74 -1.30 -14.40 -2.48
C ARG A 74 -0.76 -12.98 -2.33
N ILE A 75 -1.64 -11.99 -2.25
CA ILE A 75 -1.27 -10.57 -2.21
C ILE A 75 -0.49 -10.27 -0.92
N TYR A 76 -1.00 -10.64 0.26
CA TYR A 76 -0.26 -10.34 1.49
C TYR A 76 1.05 -11.15 1.62
N GLY A 77 1.12 -12.33 1.01
CA GLY A 77 2.33 -13.14 0.96
C GLY A 77 3.46 -12.43 0.21
N VAL A 78 3.17 -11.91 -0.99
CA VAL A 78 4.10 -11.10 -1.78
C VAL A 78 4.50 -9.82 -1.02
N THR A 79 3.53 -9.14 -0.42
CA THR A 79 3.79 -7.91 0.35
C THR A 79 4.70 -8.18 1.56
N ALA A 80 4.61 -9.36 2.19
CA ALA A 80 5.49 -9.72 3.31
C ALA A 80 6.96 -9.85 2.87
N GLU A 81 7.23 -10.42 1.69
CA GLU A 81 8.56 -10.50 1.11
C GLU A 81 9.13 -9.11 0.78
N ASP A 82 8.29 -8.21 0.26
CA ASP A 82 8.68 -6.83 -0.02
C ASP A 82 8.98 -6.03 1.26
N ILE A 83 8.23 -6.25 2.34
CA ILE A 83 8.49 -5.65 3.65
C ILE A 83 9.87 -6.03 4.15
N ASP A 84 10.22 -7.32 4.13
CA ASP A 84 11.49 -7.82 4.64
C ASP A 84 12.67 -7.28 3.82
N ALA A 85 12.60 -7.42 2.51
CA ALA A 85 13.63 -6.92 1.60
C ALA A 85 13.84 -5.40 1.70
N LEU A 86 12.76 -4.62 1.80
CA LEU A 86 12.85 -3.16 1.93
C LEU A 86 13.38 -2.74 3.31
N ALA A 87 13.00 -3.43 4.40
CA ALA A 87 13.51 -3.16 5.73
C ALA A 87 15.03 -3.36 5.81
N GLU A 88 15.54 -4.47 5.27
CA GLU A 88 16.98 -4.74 5.18
C GLU A 88 17.71 -3.68 4.33
N LYS A 89 17.11 -3.27 3.20
CA LYS A 89 17.67 -2.21 2.35
C LYS A 89 17.71 -0.87 3.08
N ALA A 90 16.65 -0.51 3.80
CA ALA A 90 16.57 0.73 4.56
C ALA A 90 17.62 0.79 5.68
N ILE A 91 17.85 -0.32 6.39
CA ILE A 91 18.93 -0.43 7.40
C ILE A 91 20.30 -0.32 6.72
N GLY A 92 20.51 -1.02 5.61
CA GLY A 92 21.81 -1.08 4.93
C GLY A 92 22.23 0.25 4.29
N LEU A 93 21.30 1.06 3.80
CA LEU A 93 21.56 2.38 3.23
C LEU A 93 21.50 3.50 4.28
N GLY A 94 20.66 3.34 5.29
CA GLY A 94 20.38 4.32 6.33
C GLY A 94 20.89 3.87 7.70
N SER A 95 19.98 3.50 8.58
CA SER A 95 20.29 3.03 9.92
C SER A 95 19.14 2.19 10.49
N THR A 96 19.34 1.57 11.66
CA THR A 96 18.29 0.86 12.39
C THR A 96 17.11 1.76 12.78
N ALA A 97 17.29 3.08 12.84
CA ALA A 97 16.21 4.04 13.09
C ALA A 97 15.15 4.03 11.96
N ASN A 98 15.50 3.59 10.72
CA ASN A 98 14.55 3.46 9.62
C ASN A 98 13.45 2.42 9.88
N VAL A 99 13.65 1.53 10.83
CA VAL A 99 12.70 0.48 11.21
C VAL A 99 12.16 0.68 12.64
N ASP A 100 12.17 1.90 13.16
CA ASP A 100 11.61 2.20 14.49
C ASP A 100 10.16 1.72 14.60
N LEU A 101 9.92 0.76 15.49
CA LEU A 101 8.64 0.06 15.60
C LEU A 101 7.51 0.99 16.05
N MET A 102 7.80 1.89 17.00
CA MET A 102 6.78 2.80 17.53
C MET A 102 6.33 3.81 16.49
N LEU A 103 7.28 4.39 15.76
CA LEU A 103 6.98 5.36 14.71
C LEU A 103 6.25 4.70 13.55
N GLN A 104 6.71 3.52 13.09
CA GLN A 104 6.01 2.76 12.05
C GLN A 104 4.57 2.42 12.46
N THR A 105 4.37 1.87 13.65
CA THR A 105 3.04 1.49 14.13
C THR A 105 2.11 2.71 14.23
N SER A 106 2.62 3.85 14.72
CA SER A 106 1.85 5.08 14.80
C SER A 106 1.42 5.60 13.43
N GLN A 107 2.29 5.49 12.42
CA GLN A 107 1.97 5.91 11.05
C GLN A 107 1.02 4.92 10.35
N VAL A 108 1.19 3.61 10.55
CA VAL A 108 0.22 2.60 10.05
C VAL A 108 -1.18 2.88 10.63
N LEU A 109 -1.28 3.21 11.93
CA LEU A 109 -2.55 3.55 12.55
C LEU A 109 -3.19 4.77 11.90
N LYS A 110 -2.41 5.81 11.58
CA LYS A 110 -2.93 6.99 10.85
C LYS A 110 -3.46 6.62 9.46
N LEU A 111 -2.77 5.73 8.72
CA LEU A 111 -3.26 5.23 7.44
C LEU A 111 -4.58 4.46 7.60
N VAL A 112 -4.66 3.52 8.56
CA VAL A 112 -5.90 2.78 8.86
C VAL A 112 -7.06 3.72 9.14
N GLN A 113 -6.84 4.78 9.92
CA GLN A 113 -7.86 5.79 10.23
C GLN A 113 -8.21 6.63 9.00
N GLY A 114 -7.21 7.10 8.25
CA GLY A 114 -7.40 7.94 7.05
C GLY A 114 -8.15 7.21 5.93
N TYR A 115 -7.89 5.91 5.75
CA TYR A 115 -8.61 5.08 4.78
C TYR A 115 -9.99 4.61 5.29
N GLY A 116 -10.43 5.00 6.48
CA GLY A 116 -11.72 4.61 7.02
C GLY A 116 -11.88 3.09 7.16
N MET A 117 -10.80 2.37 7.45
CA MET A 117 -10.82 0.94 7.72
C MET A 117 -11.53 0.69 9.06
N THR A 118 -12.85 0.70 9.03
CA THR A 118 -13.70 0.53 10.22
C THR A 118 -13.85 -0.93 10.59
N SER A 119 -14.26 -1.17 11.85
CA SER A 119 -14.57 -2.51 12.37
C SER A 119 -15.82 -3.16 11.74
N THR A 120 -16.57 -2.43 10.92
CA THR A 120 -17.74 -2.98 10.22
C THR A 120 -17.27 -3.87 9.08
N VAL A 121 -17.66 -5.16 9.11
CA VAL A 121 -17.32 -6.12 8.06
C VAL A 121 -18.07 -5.78 6.78
N PRO A 122 -17.38 -5.32 5.73
CA PRO A 122 -18.02 -4.98 4.47
C PRO A 122 -18.45 -6.22 3.69
N GLN A 123 -19.24 -6.02 2.65
CA GLN A 123 -19.57 -7.09 1.70
C GLN A 123 -18.31 -7.54 0.95
N PRO A 124 -18.22 -8.80 0.47
CA PRO A 124 -17.03 -9.31 -0.21
C PRO A 124 -16.54 -8.47 -1.38
N THR A 125 -17.47 -7.95 -2.20
CA THR A 125 -17.13 -7.04 -3.31
C THR A 125 -16.48 -5.74 -2.83
N GLU A 126 -16.89 -5.25 -1.68
CA GLU A 126 -16.35 -4.06 -1.05
C GLU A 126 -14.92 -4.30 -0.53
N LEU A 127 -14.63 -5.50 0.00
CA LEU A 127 -13.27 -5.87 0.40
C LEU A 127 -12.30 -5.80 -0.78
N ALA A 128 -12.70 -6.38 -1.93
CA ALA A 128 -11.88 -6.35 -3.13
C ALA A 128 -11.68 -4.93 -3.67
N LYS A 129 -12.71 -4.06 -3.62
CA LYS A 129 -12.59 -2.64 -3.99
C LYS A 129 -11.62 -1.89 -3.09
N ARG A 130 -11.72 -2.06 -1.78
CA ARG A 130 -10.80 -1.42 -0.81
C ARG A 130 -9.36 -1.86 -1.03
N SER A 131 -9.13 -3.16 -1.25
CA SER A 131 -7.81 -3.67 -1.59
C SER A 131 -7.29 -3.06 -2.90
N TYR A 132 -8.12 -2.99 -3.94
CA TYR A 132 -7.76 -2.38 -5.22
C TYR A 132 -7.34 -0.90 -5.06
N LEU A 133 -8.13 -0.12 -4.32
CA LEU A 133 -7.82 1.29 -4.09
C LEU A 133 -6.57 1.47 -3.23
N ALA A 134 -6.36 0.61 -2.22
CA ALA A 134 -5.15 0.65 -1.40
C ALA A 134 -3.89 0.38 -2.22
N GLU A 135 -3.91 -0.62 -3.11
CA GLU A 135 -2.81 -0.91 -4.04
C GLU A 135 -2.56 0.24 -5.03
N MET A 136 -3.61 0.80 -5.63
CA MET A 136 -3.49 1.95 -6.53
C MET A 136 -2.85 3.18 -5.84
N ASN A 137 -3.23 3.44 -4.59
CA ASN A 137 -2.66 4.53 -3.82
C ASN A 137 -1.20 4.23 -3.41
N PHE A 138 -0.89 2.97 -3.09
CA PHE A 138 0.48 2.56 -2.83
C PHE A 138 1.41 2.85 -4.02
N LEU A 139 0.99 2.50 -5.24
CA LEU A 139 1.79 2.78 -6.45
C LEU A 139 2.03 4.29 -6.65
N LYS A 140 1.04 5.14 -6.38
CA LYS A 140 1.22 6.59 -6.44
C LYS A 140 2.25 7.07 -5.41
N VAL A 141 2.18 6.56 -4.18
CA VAL A 141 3.13 6.89 -3.10
C VAL A 141 4.53 6.39 -3.42
N ALA A 142 4.67 5.17 -3.95
CA ALA A 142 5.96 4.60 -4.33
C ALA A 142 6.63 5.45 -5.42
N ALA A 143 5.89 5.83 -6.46
CA ALA A 143 6.39 6.71 -7.52
C ALA A 143 6.81 8.09 -6.97
N HIS A 144 6.01 8.72 -6.10
CA HIS A 144 6.34 10.01 -5.47
C HIS A 144 7.62 9.92 -4.62
N LEU A 145 7.76 8.88 -3.81
CA LEU A 145 8.93 8.67 -2.96
C LEU A 145 10.20 8.34 -3.79
N ALA A 146 10.04 7.57 -4.87
CA ALA A 146 11.14 7.28 -5.79
C ALA A 146 11.65 8.57 -6.48
N GLU A 147 10.76 9.44 -6.91
CA GLU A 147 11.13 10.73 -7.50
C GLU A 147 11.85 11.63 -6.48
N HIS A 148 11.33 11.71 -5.25
CA HIS A 148 11.98 12.45 -4.18
C HIS A 148 13.41 11.94 -3.86
N LEU A 149 13.62 10.60 -3.88
CA LEU A 149 14.97 10.02 -3.73
C LEU A 149 15.91 10.43 -4.88
N LYS A 150 15.42 10.55 -6.11
CA LYS A 150 16.19 11.03 -7.27
C LYS A 150 16.54 12.51 -7.12
N GLU A 151 15.59 13.35 -6.78
CA GLU A 151 15.76 14.78 -6.55
C GLU A 151 16.79 15.09 -5.45
N CYS A 152 16.75 14.29 -4.37
CA CYS A 152 17.75 14.37 -3.27
C CYS A 152 19.13 13.81 -3.66
N GLY A 153 19.30 13.21 -4.84
CA GLY A 153 20.55 12.58 -5.27
C GLY A 153 20.93 11.32 -4.46
N THR A 154 19.98 10.73 -3.76
CA THR A 154 20.20 9.55 -2.90
C THR A 154 19.79 8.22 -3.56
N MET A 155 19.16 8.27 -4.73
CA MET A 155 18.78 7.09 -5.49
C MET A 155 20.00 6.35 -6.03
N THR A 156 20.25 5.15 -5.54
CA THR A 156 21.27 4.25 -6.11
C THR A 156 20.66 3.35 -7.18
N ARG A 157 21.47 2.83 -8.12
CA ARG A 157 20.97 1.88 -9.14
C ARG A 157 20.34 0.63 -8.54
N GLY A 158 20.90 0.11 -7.44
CA GLY A 158 20.37 -1.06 -6.76
C GLY A 158 19.06 -0.77 -6.01
N LEU A 159 18.90 0.46 -5.49
CA LEU A 159 17.67 0.90 -4.88
C LEU A 159 16.58 1.10 -5.94
N ASP A 160 16.90 1.79 -7.04
CA ASP A 160 15.97 2.02 -8.16
C ASP A 160 15.43 0.70 -8.72
N ASN A 161 16.32 -0.27 -8.99
CA ASN A 161 15.91 -1.60 -9.46
C ASN A 161 15.01 -2.33 -8.45
N MET A 162 15.26 -2.20 -7.15
CA MET A 162 14.44 -2.80 -6.12
C MET A 162 13.04 -2.17 -6.07
N LEU A 163 12.95 -0.84 -6.10
CA LEU A 163 11.67 -0.13 -6.08
C LEU A 163 10.82 -0.46 -7.30
N GLN A 164 11.42 -0.47 -8.50
CA GLN A 164 10.74 -0.91 -9.72
C GLN A 164 10.22 -2.35 -9.62
N GLY A 165 11.00 -3.27 -8.99
CA GLY A 165 10.55 -4.65 -8.77
C GLY A 165 9.39 -4.76 -7.78
N ILE A 166 9.33 -3.90 -6.75
CA ILE A 166 8.19 -3.79 -5.84
C ILE A 166 6.97 -3.27 -6.61
N GLU A 167 7.13 -2.17 -7.35
CA GLU A 167 6.04 -1.57 -8.15
C GLU A 167 5.45 -2.58 -9.15
N ASP A 168 6.28 -3.33 -9.90
CA ASP A 168 5.85 -4.36 -10.85
C ASP A 168 4.98 -5.44 -10.18
N ARG A 169 5.37 -5.92 -9.00
CA ARG A 169 4.58 -6.89 -8.24
C ARG A 169 3.22 -6.34 -7.80
N HIS A 170 3.19 -5.09 -7.33
CA HIS A 170 1.96 -4.43 -6.91
C HIS A 170 1.06 -4.03 -8.09
N GLU A 171 1.61 -3.72 -9.27
CA GLU A 171 0.83 -3.61 -10.53
C GLU A 171 0.16 -4.94 -10.88
N GLY A 172 0.85 -6.07 -10.68
CA GLY A 172 0.28 -7.40 -10.79
C GLY A 172 -0.90 -7.63 -9.83
N ASN A 173 -0.80 -7.16 -8.58
CA ASN A 173 -1.88 -7.20 -7.59
C ASN A 173 -3.08 -6.34 -8.03
N VAL A 174 -2.81 -5.12 -8.53
CA VAL A 174 -3.84 -4.24 -9.10
C VAL A 174 -4.58 -4.93 -10.25
N TYR A 175 -3.85 -5.59 -11.15
CA TYR A 175 -4.47 -6.34 -12.25
C TYR A 175 -5.44 -7.41 -11.73
N LEU A 176 -5.03 -8.24 -10.78
CA LEU A 176 -5.86 -9.31 -10.23
C LEU A 176 -7.10 -8.75 -9.51
N LEU A 177 -6.92 -7.74 -8.67
CA LEU A 177 -8.02 -7.10 -7.96
C LEU A 177 -8.99 -6.41 -8.91
N LYS A 178 -8.48 -5.78 -9.98
CA LYS A 178 -9.30 -5.18 -11.02
C LYS A 178 -10.23 -6.19 -11.70
N GLN A 179 -9.73 -7.41 -12.00
CA GLN A 179 -10.58 -8.48 -12.57
C GLN A 179 -11.70 -8.87 -11.61
N ARG A 180 -11.44 -8.82 -10.30
CA ARG A 180 -12.41 -9.17 -9.26
C ARG A 180 -13.49 -8.10 -9.04
N VAL A 181 -13.18 -6.81 -9.24
CA VAL A 181 -14.12 -5.70 -9.02
C VAL A 181 -14.86 -5.24 -10.27
N LEU A 182 -14.40 -5.63 -11.46
CA LEU A 182 -15.11 -5.31 -12.70
C LEU A 182 -16.46 -6.05 -12.76
N PRO A 183 -17.54 -5.41 -13.21
CA PRO A 183 -18.80 -6.10 -13.47
C PRO A 183 -18.61 -7.15 -14.56
N GLN A 184 -19.17 -8.32 -14.32
CA GLN A 184 -19.30 -9.38 -15.34
C GLN A 184 -20.30 -8.95 -16.41
#